data_21cd22bc40c8610a9bea797470440e39
#
_entry.id   21cd22bc40c8610a9bea797470440e39
#
_cell.length_a   1.000
_cell.length_b   1.000
_cell.length_c   1.000
_cell.angle_alpha   90.00
_cell.angle_beta   90.00
_cell.angle_gamma   90.00
#
_symmetry.space_group_name_H-M   'P 1'
#
loop_
_entity.id
_entity.type
_entity.pdbx_description
1 polymer ?
#
loop_
_entity_poly.entity_id
_entity_poly.type
_entity_poly.pdbx_seq_one_letter_code
_entity_poly.pdbx_strand_id
1 'polypeptide(L)'
;MYLTSVRPETLDELADLNINLVSFANNHTTDYGPQGCLDTIEAAEARGIIPCGVGRNLMEARKARFLDTAQGRVAVVACSSTWAERALASNANADVSARPGLCPLRWGRSYVLPDEQFEQLRKIDAMLGTDKSLKEVSKIETWDPPTDNAFKFGSPMNGNLQIERGKRAYVRDYVNEADQEAILESIRDAARRSDVVIATLHTHEGENENWYATYAPRFVEEFARKTIEAGATCFVGQGAHFPRGVEVYKGCPIFYNLGSLLMEFEAGESMISPEMYETYHLSSDAYPSDLHSNRAKKPDGTWNGFYSERFSTNYLVALDIEEEKATYSIVPIDLDMRRENNLERGLPVISDPEERRKFAEYLTEASERYGTVFAYREDAGSILFNG
;
A
#
# COMPACT_ATOMS: atom_id res chain seq x y z
N MET A 1 0.25 3.27 -18.65
CA MET A 1 0.98 3.18 -17.36
C MET A 1 1.34 4.59 -16.94
N TYR A 2 1.18 4.93 -15.68
CA TYR A 2 1.56 6.24 -15.14
C TYR A 2 2.91 6.10 -14.46
N LEU A 3 3.96 6.72 -15.01
CA LEU A 3 5.31 6.71 -14.47
C LEU A 3 5.58 8.05 -13.81
N THR A 4 6.04 8.04 -12.58
CA THR A 4 6.29 9.25 -11.80
C THR A 4 7.77 9.41 -11.49
N SER A 5 8.28 10.63 -11.64
CA SER A 5 9.60 11.02 -11.16
C SER A 5 9.54 12.43 -10.58
N VAL A 6 10.44 12.68 -9.67
CA VAL A 6 10.70 14.02 -9.14
C VAL A 6 12.19 14.28 -9.21
N ARG A 7 12.58 15.56 -9.28
CA ARG A 7 13.99 15.93 -9.22
C ARG A 7 14.57 15.59 -7.85
N PRO A 8 15.83 15.16 -7.77
CA PRO A 8 16.47 14.83 -6.49
C PRO A 8 16.43 15.96 -5.46
N GLU A 9 16.40 17.23 -5.91
CA GLU A 9 16.30 18.43 -5.06
C GLU A 9 15.00 18.49 -4.25
N THR A 10 13.94 17.82 -4.70
CA THR A 10 12.67 17.72 -3.93
C THR A 10 12.89 17.02 -2.57
N LEU A 11 13.91 16.17 -2.46
CA LEU A 11 14.26 15.56 -1.18
C LEU A 11 14.87 16.54 -0.17
N ASP A 12 15.36 17.69 -0.61
CA ASP A 12 15.87 18.75 0.28
C ASP A 12 14.73 19.30 1.13
N GLU A 13 13.52 19.41 0.55
CA GLU A 13 12.31 19.85 1.25
C GLU A 13 11.87 18.85 2.33
N LEU A 14 12.02 17.54 2.06
CA LEU A 14 11.76 16.53 3.07
C LEU A 14 12.76 16.60 4.24
N ALA A 15 14.02 16.86 3.93
CA ALA A 15 15.05 17.05 4.95
C ALA A 15 14.80 18.32 5.80
N ASP A 16 14.37 19.42 5.18
CA ASP A 16 14.00 20.66 5.86
C ASP A 16 12.78 20.49 6.79
N LEU A 17 11.87 19.57 6.44
CA LEU A 17 10.75 19.15 7.29
C LEU A 17 11.16 18.15 8.40
N ASN A 18 12.45 17.85 8.57
CA ASN A 18 12.98 16.82 9.46
C ASN A 18 12.44 15.40 9.21
N ILE A 19 12.13 15.08 7.96
CA ILE A 19 11.78 13.71 7.57
C ILE A 19 13.08 12.94 7.39
N ASN A 20 13.40 12.10 8.37
CA ASN A 20 14.68 11.40 8.42
C ASN A 20 14.63 9.98 7.86
N LEU A 21 13.42 9.38 7.77
CA LEU A 21 13.24 7.99 7.38
C LEU A 21 12.01 7.87 6.48
N VAL A 22 12.16 7.25 5.31
CA VAL A 22 11.12 7.14 4.29
C VAL A 22 10.99 5.71 3.79
N SER A 23 9.75 5.20 3.73
CA SER A 23 9.45 3.95 3.01
C SER A 23 9.37 4.22 1.52
N PHE A 24 10.26 3.62 0.74
CA PHE A 24 10.23 3.61 -0.72
C PHE A 24 9.65 2.30 -1.30
N ALA A 25 9.21 1.36 -0.45
CA ALA A 25 8.51 0.17 -0.89
C ALA A 25 7.08 0.52 -1.30
N ASN A 26 6.85 0.77 -2.58
CA ASN A 26 5.54 1.11 -3.16
C ASN A 26 5.43 0.65 -4.62
N ASN A 27 4.28 0.86 -5.24
CA ASN A 27 4.02 0.47 -6.62
C ASN A 27 4.82 1.27 -7.67
N HIS A 28 5.42 2.41 -7.30
CA HIS A 28 6.23 3.25 -8.17
C HIS A 28 7.75 3.07 -7.99
N THR A 29 8.19 2.17 -7.10
CA THR A 29 9.61 1.96 -6.75
C THR A 29 10.53 1.79 -7.97
N THR A 30 10.04 1.19 -9.03
CA THR A 30 10.83 0.87 -10.23
C THR A 30 10.22 1.42 -11.52
N ASP A 31 9.54 2.55 -11.46
CA ASP A 31 8.96 3.20 -12.65
C ASP A 31 10.04 3.47 -13.72
N TYR A 32 11.25 3.80 -13.29
CA TYR A 32 12.43 3.98 -14.14
C TYR A 32 13.41 2.79 -14.05
N GLY A 33 12.90 1.61 -13.73
CA GLY A 33 13.67 0.37 -13.65
C GLY A 33 14.57 0.27 -12.43
N PRO A 34 15.42 -0.77 -12.37
CA PRO A 34 16.35 -0.97 -11.26
C PRO A 34 17.33 0.18 -11.03
N GLN A 35 17.73 0.88 -12.12
CA GLN A 35 18.64 2.04 -11.98
C GLN A 35 17.92 3.20 -11.30
N GLY A 36 16.67 3.53 -11.67
CA GLY A 36 15.89 4.57 -10.98
C GLY A 36 15.69 4.30 -9.50
N CYS A 37 15.52 3.03 -9.11
CA CYS A 37 15.49 2.63 -7.71
C CYS A 37 16.83 2.91 -7.01
N LEU A 38 17.97 2.59 -7.64
CA LEU A 38 19.31 2.88 -7.08
C LEU A 38 19.54 4.39 -6.97
N ASP A 39 19.22 5.15 -8.01
CA ASP A 39 19.37 6.61 -8.01
C ASP A 39 18.53 7.26 -6.89
N THR A 40 17.33 6.74 -6.63
CA THR A 40 16.47 7.20 -5.52
C THR A 40 17.10 6.89 -4.16
N ILE A 41 17.65 5.68 -3.97
CA ILE A 41 18.37 5.30 -2.74
C ILE A 41 19.56 6.26 -2.50
N GLU A 42 20.39 6.46 -3.53
CA GLU A 42 21.58 7.31 -3.44
C GLU A 42 21.22 8.78 -3.18
N ALA A 43 20.19 9.29 -3.83
CA ALA A 43 19.71 10.65 -3.64
C ALA A 43 19.19 10.90 -2.21
N ALA A 44 18.49 9.92 -1.62
CA ALA A 44 18.01 9.96 -0.24
C ALA A 44 19.18 9.89 0.76
N GLU A 45 20.07 8.92 0.60
CA GLU A 45 21.27 8.73 1.46
C GLU A 45 22.17 9.97 1.47
N ALA A 46 22.35 10.63 0.30
CA ALA A 46 23.15 11.87 0.17
C ALA A 46 22.56 13.04 0.97
N ARG A 47 21.28 12.99 1.33
CA ARG A 47 20.56 14.03 2.11
C ARG A 47 20.30 13.63 3.56
N GLY A 48 20.88 12.51 4.00
CA GLY A 48 20.68 12.00 5.36
C GLY A 48 19.32 11.34 5.59
N ILE A 49 18.53 11.13 4.52
CA ILE A 49 17.26 10.41 4.59
C ILE A 49 17.54 8.91 4.50
N ILE A 50 16.99 8.15 5.44
CA ILE A 50 17.17 6.70 5.52
C ILE A 50 16.11 5.99 4.66
N PRO A 51 16.49 5.34 3.54
CA PRO A 51 15.53 4.62 2.69
C PRO A 51 15.17 3.27 3.30
N CYS A 52 13.86 2.98 3.41
CA CYS A 52 13.33 1.73 3.93
C CYS A 52 12.60 0.92 2.86
N GLY A 53 12.62 -0.40 3.00
CA GLY A 53 11.85 -1.31 2.16
C GLY A 53 12.35 -1.45 0.72
N VAL A 54 13.50 -0.86 0.41
CA VAL A 54 14.20 -0.96 -0.87
C VAL A 54 15.66 -1.31 -0.65
N GLY A 55 16.32 -1.84 -1.68
CA GLY A 55 17.73 -2.17 -1.58
C GLY A 55 18.34 -2.60 -2.89
N ARG A 56 19.66 -2.73 -2.91
CA ARG A 56 20.46 -3.25 -4.02
C ARG A 56 20.25 -4.76 -4.24
N ASN A 57 19.64 -5.41 -3.24
CA ASN A 57 19.25 -6.82 -3.24
C ASN A 57 18.13 -7.05 -2.22
N LEU A 58 17.52 -8.24 -2.23
CA LEU A 58 16.40 -8.58 -1.34
C LEU A 58 16.78 -8.57 0.15
N MET A 59 18.01 -9.00 0.48
CA MET A 59 18.49 -8.97 1.86
C MET A 59 18.58 -7.53 2.38
N GLU A 60 19.03 -6.59 1.55
CA GLU A 60 19.10 -5.17 1.90
C GLU A 60 17.71 -4.55 1.99
N ALA A 61 16.81 -4.86 1.05
CA ALA A 61 15.44 -4.35 1.04
C ALA A 61 14.62 -4.79 2.27
N ARG A 62 14.89 -5.98 2.83
CA ARG A 62 14.24 -6.53 4.03
C ARG A 62 14.77 -6.01 5.35
N LYS A 63 15.95 -5.36 5.35
CA LYS A 63 16.57 -4.89 6.62
C LYS A 63 15.70 -3.86 7.31
N ALA A 64 15.58 -4.00 8.63
CA ALA A 64 15.15 -2.91 9.49
C ALA A 64 16.10 -1.71 9.33
N ARG A 65 15.55 -0.51 9.27
CA ARG A 65 16.31 0.75 9.28
C ARG A 65 16.12 1.42 10.64
N PHE A 66 17.15 2.04 11.15
CA PHE A 66 17.20 2.58 12.48
C PHE A 66 17.48 4.08 12.46
N LEU A 67 16.79 4.80 13.33
CA LEU A 67 17.01 6.21 13.63
C LEU A 67 17.26 6.35 15.13
N ASP A 68 18.43 6.84 15.50
CA ASP A 68 18.76 7.17 16.89
C ASP A 68 18.26 8.58 17.19
N THR A 69 17.50 8.73 18.27
CA THR A 69 17.03 10.01 18.81
C THR A 69 17.53 10.21 20.24
N ALA A 70 17.33 11.42 20.76
CA ALA A 70 17.70 11.69 22.16
C ALA A 70 16.88 10.88 23.19
N GLN A 71 15.68 10.41 22.79
CA GLN A 71 14.75 9.66 23.64
C GLN A 71 14.81 8.15 23.42
N GLY A 72 15.51 7.67 22.40
CA GLY A 72 15.62 6.25 22.11
C GLY A 72 15.79 5.97 20.63
N ARG A 73 15.83 4.70 20.28
CA ARG A 73 16.01 4.20 18.92
C ARG A 73 14.67 3.77 18.32
N VAL A 74 14.38 4.31 17.15
CA VAL A 74 13.23 3.89 16.31
C VAL A 74 13.70 2.98 15.19
N ALA A 75 13.02 1.88 14.97
CA ALA A 75 13.21 1.00 13.83
C ALA A 75 12.00 1.02 12.91
N VAL A 76 12.24 0.93 11.59
CA VAL A 76 11.19 0.75 10.59
C VAL A 76 11.52 -0.47 9.73
N VAL A 77 10.51 -1.34 9.54
CA VAL A 77 10.52 -2.45 8.59
C VAL A 77 9.40 -2.20 7.59
N ALA A 78 9.75 -2.01 6.32
CA ALA A 78 8.83 -1.63 5.26
C ALA A 78 8.76 -2.70 4.17
N CYS A 79 7.55 -2.94 3.64
CA CYS A 79 7.32 -3.84 2.52
C CYS A 79 6.13 -3.37 1.67
N SER A 80 5.90 -4.04 0.53
CA SER A 80 4.76 -3.76 -0.34
C SER A 80 4.07 -5.04 -0.79
N SER A 81 2.73 -5.02 -0.86
CA SER A 81 1.89 -6.03 -1.51
C SER A 81 1.42 -5.60 -2.90
N THR A 82 1.58 -4.32 -3.24
CA THR A 82 1.30 -3.76 -4.56
C THR A 82 2.59 -3.27 -5.22
N TRP A 83 2.87 -3.72 -6.42
CA TRP A 83 4.09 -3.38 -7.16
C TRP A 83 3.88 -3.41 -8.68
N ALA A 84 4.73 -2.67 -9.41
CA ALA A 84 4.87 -2.83 -10.85
C ALA A 84 5.60 -4.15 -11.18
N GLU A 85 5.42 -4.66 -12.39
CA GLU A 85 6.15 -5.83 -12.85
C GLU A 85 7.67 -5.59 -12.73
N ARG A 86 8.41 -6.60 -12.24
CA ARG A 86 9.85 -6.58 -12.03
C ARG A 86 10.37 -5.65 -10.91
N ALA A 87 9.49 -5.09 -10.09
CA ALA A 87 9.90 -4.22 -8.97
C ALA A 87 10.53 -4.97 -7.78
N LEU A 88 10.37 -6.28 -7.71
CA LEU A 88 10.81 -7.07 -6.56
C LEU A 88 12.34 -7.21 -6.53
N ALA A 89 12.95 -6.92 -5.40
CA ALA A 89 14.36 -7.20 -5.18
C ALA A 89 14.62 -8.72 -5.21
N SER A 90 15.81 -9.12 -5.64
CA SER A 90 16.29 -10.51 -5.53
C SER A 90 17.71 -10.57 -5.02
N ASN A 91 18.07 -11.66 -4.33
CA ASN A 91 19.47 -11.92 -3.96
C ASN A 91 20.22 -12.52 -5.17
N ALA A 92 21.53 -12.33 -5.18
CA ALA A 92 22.41 -13.06 -6.08
C ALA A 92 22.42 -14.56 -5.73
N ASN A 93 22.65 -15.39 -6.73
CA ASN A 93 23.06 -16.78 -6.56
C ASN A 93 24.31 -17.06 -7.41
N ALA A 94 24.73 -18.32 -7.54
CA ALA A 94 26.00 -18.68 -8.18
C ALA A 94 26.22 -18.01 -9.54
N ASP A 95 25.19 -17.94 -10.39
CA ASP A 95 25.29 -17.49 -11.78
C ASP A 95 24.38 -16.29 -12.12
N VAL A 96 23.61 -15.81 -11.15
CA VAL A 96 22.65 -14.72 -11.36
C VAL A 96 22.96 -13.57 -10.41
N SER A 97 23.12 -12.37 -10.97
CA SER A 97 23.32 -11.14 -10.19
C SER A 97 22.06 -10.79 -9.38
N ALA A 98 22.26 -10.14 -8.25
CA ALA A 98 21.18 -9.56 -7.49
C ALA A 98 20.42 -8.53 -8.32
N ARG A 99 19.12 -8.38 -8.06
CA ARG A 99 18.28 -7.34 -8.65
C ARG A 99 17.90 -6.33 -7.57
N PRO A 100 18.19 -5.03 -7.77
CA PRO A 100 17.69 -3.96 -6.94
C PRO A 100 16.16 -3.87 -7.04
N GLY A 101 15.51 -3.41 -5.97
CA GLY A 101 14.06 -3.26 -5.93
C GLY A 101 13.51 -3.19 -4.52
N LEU A 102 12.21 -3.41 -4.41
CA LEU A 102 11.48 -3.36 -3.15
C LEU A 102 11.44 -4.70 -2.39
N CYS A 103 11.17 -4.61 -1.08
CA CYS A 103 10.83 -5.73 -0.21
C CYS A 103 9.38 -6.16 -0.48
N PRO A 104 9.13 -7.34 -1.07
CA PRO A 104 7.78 -7.78 -1.35
C PRO A 104 7.15 -8.51 -0.14
N LEU A 105 5.84 -8.30 0.03
CA LEU A 105 4.94 -9.25 0.65
C LEU A 105 4.08 -9.86 -0.46
N ARG A 106 4.59 -10.88 -1.14
CA ARG A 106 3.85 -11.53 -2.22
C ARG A 106 2.57 -12.18 -1.67
N TRP A 107 1.52 -12.09 -2.43
CA TRP A 107 0.22 -12.64 -2.09
C TRP A 107 -0.47 -13.20 -3.32
N GLY A 108 -1.51 -13.97 -3.08
CA GLY A 108 -2.35 -14.52 -4.13
C GLY A 108 -3.78 -14.62 -3.68
N ARG A 109 -4.66 -14.93 -4.63
CA ARG A 109 -6.09 -15.11 -4.38
C ARG A 109 -6.66 -16.28 -5.16
N SER A 110 -7.75 -16.83 -4.65
CA SER A 110 -8.57 -17.79 -5.33
C SER A 110 -10.05 -17.51 -5.09
N TYR A 111 -10.87 -17.83 -6.08
CA TYR A 111 -12.33 -17.72 -6.00
C TYR A 111 -12.88 -19.07 -5.59
N VAL A 112 -13.39 -19.14 -4.38
CA VAL A 112 -13.99 -20.36 -3.85
C VAL A 112 -15.45 -20.40 -4.22
N LEU A 113 -15.89 -21.51 -4.83
CA LEU A 113 -17.25 -21.70 -5.30
C LEU A 113 -17.87 -22.98 -4.71
N PRO A 114 -19.19 -22.97 -4.41
CA PRO A 114 -19.91 -24.21 -4.10
C PRO A 114 -19.88 -25.19 -5.27
N ASP A 115 -20.11 -26.46 -4.99
CA ASP A 115 -20.01 -27.57 -5.95
C ASP A 115 -20.74 -27.32 -7.28
N GLU A 116 -21.97 -26.85 -7.23
CA GLU A 116 -22.76 -26.61 -8.43
C GLU A 116 -22.15 -25.53 -9.32
N GLN A 117 -21.79 -24.37 -8.74
CA GLN A 117 -21.20 -23.24 -9.47
C GLN A 117 -19.78 -23.59 -9.95
N PHE A 118 -19.02 -24.35 -9.17
CA PHE A 118 -17.71 -24.85 -9.56
C PHE A 118 -17.82 -25.73 -10.82
N GLU A 119 -18.74 -26.70 -10.85
CA GLU A 119 -18.93 -27.56 -12.00
C GLU A 119 -19.51 -26.82 -13.22
N GLN A 120 -20.40 -25.85 -13.00
CA GLN A 120 -20.89 -24.99 -14.08
C GLN A 120 -19.76 -24.22 -14.73
N LEU A 121 -18.90 -23.55 -13.93
CA LEU A 121 -17.77 -22.79 -14.46
C LEU A 121 -16.75 -23.68 -15.17
N ARG A 122 -16.50 -24.89 -14.65
CA ARG A 122 -15.63 -25.89 -15.27
C ARG A 122 -16.16 -26.35 -16.64
N LYS A 123 -17.47 -26.51 -16.79
CA LYS A 123 -18.11 -26.80 -18.08
C LYS A 123 -17.97 -25.63 -19.06
N ILE A 124 -18.12 -24.40 -18.59
CA ILE A 124 -17.92 -23.20 -19.41
C ILE A 124 -16.48 -23.13 -19.92
N ASP A 125 -15.49 -23.36 -19.04
CA ASP A 125 -14.06 -23.41 -19.41
C ASP A 125 -13.79 -24.43 -20.51
N ALA A 126 -14.37 -25.63 -20.38
CA ALA A 126 -14.27 -26.68 -21.39
C ALA A 126 -14.96 -26.32 -22.70
N MET A 127 -16.13 -25.64 -22.65
CA MET A 127 -16.85 -25.18 -23.85
C MET A 127 -16.08 -24.09 -24.60
N LEU A 128 -15.39 -23.21 -23.88
CA LEU A 128 -14.49 -22.18 -24.45
C LEU A 128 -13.18 -22.80 -24.99
N GLY A 129 -12.83 -23.99 -24.55
CA GLY A 129 -11.59 -24.69 -24.92
C GLY A 129 -10.35 -24.17 -24.20
N THR A 130 -10.50 -23.27 -23.22
CA THR A 130 -9.39 -22.71 -22.41
C THR A 130 -8.77 -23.78 -21.50
N ASP A 131 -9.53 -24.79 -21.07
CA ASP A 131 -9.04 -25.96 -20.34
C ASP A 131 -8.00 -26.77 -21.13
N LYS A 132 -8.11 -26.81 -22.48
CA LYS A 132 -7.13 -27.48 -23.34
C LYS A 132 -5.79 -26.76 -23.35
N SER A 133 -5.83 -25.42 -23.41
CA SER A 133 -4.61 -24.60 -23.34
C SER A 133 -3.83 -24.89 -22.05
N LEU A 134 -4.49 -24.95 -20.91
CA LEU A 134 -3.84 -25.28 -19.64
C LEU A 134 -3.25 -26.72 -19.64
N LYS A 135 -3.99 -27.67 -20.18
CA LYS A 135 -3.53 -29.07 -20.30
C LYS A 135 -2.32 -29.22 -21.24
N GLU A 136 -2.24 -28.42 -22.29
CA GLU A 136 -1.07 -28.43 -23.19
C GLU A 136 0.13 -27.76 -22.54
N VAL A 137 -0.06 -26.60 -21.92
CA VAL A 137 1.02 -25.86 -21.22
C VAL A 137 1.59 -26.67 -20.07
N SER A 138 0.76 -27.36 -19.27
CA SER A 138 1.23 -28.18 -18.15
C SER A 138 2.09 -29.40 -18.55
N LYS A 139 2.11 -29.77 -19.82
CA LYS A 139 3.02 -30.81 -20.35
C LYS A 139 4.41 -30.27 -20.67
N ILE A 140 4.53 -28.97 -20.88
CA ILE A 140 5.75 -28.30 -21.37
C ILE A 140 6.37 -27.47 -20.25
N GLU A 141 5.53 -26.79 -19.49
CA GLU A 141 5.91 -25.89 -18.39
C GLU A 141 5.63 -26.53 -17.02
N THR A 142 6.28 -26.03 -15.97
CA THR A 142 6.09 -26.47 -14.58
C THR A 142 4.81 -25.85 -13.95
N TRP A 143 3.68 -26.06 -14.60
CA TRP A 143 2.39 -25.55 -14.13
C TRP A 143 1.57 -26.68 -13.50
N ASP A 144 0.94 -26.37 -12.37
CA ASP A 144 0.09 -27.33 -11.69
C ASP A 144 -1.12 -27.71 -12.57
N PRO A 145 -1.35 -29.00 -12.82
CA PRO A 145 -2.51 -29.45 -13.58
C PRO A 145 -3.80 -29.19 -12.77
N PRO A 146 -4.95 -29.08 -13.44
CA PRO A 146 -6.24 -29.02 -12.76
C PRO A 146 -6.48 -30.29 -11.94
N THR A 147 -7.12 -30.12 -10.77
CA THR A 147 -7.53 -31.18 -9.88
C THR A 147 -9.06 -31.26 -9.79
N ASP A 148 -9.59 -32.23 -9.06
CA ASP A 148 -11.04 -32.32 -8.80
C ASP A 148 -11.55 -31.12 -7.95
N ASN A 149 -10.66 -30.47 -7.19
CA ASN A 149 -11.01 -29.41 -6.26
C ASN A 149 -10.49 -28.02 -6.67
N ALA A 150 -9.70 -27.92 -7.73
CA ALA A 150 -9.14 -26.64 -8.18
C ALA A 150 -8.78 -26.67 -9.65
N PHE A 151 -9.00 -25.54 -10.33
CA PHE A 151 -8.54 -25.31 -11.68
C PHE A 151 -8.29 -23.82 -11.94
N LYS A 152 -7.59 -23.52 -13.01
CA LYS A 152 -7.37 -22.14 -13.48
C LYS A 152 -8.32 -21.87 -14.64
N PHE A 153 -9.21 -20.90 -14.46
CA PHE A 153 -10.13 -20.44 -15.51
C PHE A 153 -9.45 -19.39 -16.37
N GLY A 154 -9.48 -19.58 -17.67
CA GLY A 154 -8.92 -18.66 -18.66
C GLY A 154 -7.51 -19.04 -19.12
N SER A 155 -6.93 -18.19 -20.00
CA SER A 155 -5.63 -18.47 -20.62
C SER A 155 -4.48 -18.38 -19.61
N PRO A 156 -3.59 -19.37 -19.56
CA PRO A 156 -2.41 -19.33 -18.71
C PRO A 156 -1.44 -18.18 -19.05
N MET A 157 -1.42 -17.71 -20.30
CA MET A 157 -0.48 -16.69 -20.78
C MET A 157 -1.02 -15.26 -20.63
N ASN A 158 -2.35 -15.08 -20.58
CA ASN A 158 -3.01 -13.78 -20.58
C ASN A 158 -3.71 -13.44 -19.26
N GLY A 159 -3.32 -14.14 -18.20
CA GLY A 159 -3.98 -14.07 -16.91
C GLY A 159 -5.08 -15.12 -16.77
N ASN A 160 -5.12 -15.75 -15.62
CA ASN A 160 -6.14 -16.74 -15.27
C ASN A 160 -6.61 -16.50 -13.84
N LEU A 161 -7.80 -17.04 -13.53
CA LEU A 161 -8.39 -17.00 -12.20
C LEU A 161 -8.23 -18.36 -11.55
N GLN A 162 -7.66 -18.40 -10.36
CA GLN A 162 -7.61 -19.62 -9.56
C GLN A 162 -9.01 -19.87 -8.96
N ILE A 163 -9.62 -20.98 -9.34
CA ILE A 163 -10.95 -21.41 -8.87
C ILE A 163 -10.76 -22.60 -7.94
N GLU A 164 -11.42 -22.58 -6.81
CA GLU A 164 -11.40 -23.65 -5.83
C GLU A 164 -12.81 -24.08 -5.45
N ARG A 165 -12.96 -25.35 -5.11
CA ARG A 165 -14.20 -25.92 -4.61
C ARG A 165 -14.35 -25.64 -3.11
N GLY A 166 -15.53 -25.26 -2.67
CA GLY A 166 -15.81 -25.02 -1.26
C GLY A 166 -17.30 -25.11 -0.92
N LYS A 167 -17.64 -24.80 0.31
CA LYS A 167 -19.03 -24.87 0.81
C LYS A 167 -19.84 -23.61 0.51
N ARG A 168 -19.18 -22.46 0.30
CA ARG A 168 -19.80 -21.18 -0.01
C ARG A 168 -18.92 -20.38 -0.96
N ALA A 169 -19.50 -19.37 -1.64
CA ALA A 169 -18.74 -18.47 -2.48
C ALA A 169 -18.03 -17.39 -1.64
N TYR A 170 -16.73 -17.22 -1.86
CA TYR A 170 -15.93 -16.11 -1.30
C TYR A 170 -14.58 -16.00 -2.02
N VAL A 171 -13.95 -14.84 -1.89
CA VAL A 171 -12.56 -14.64 -2.31
C VAL A 171 -11.66 -15.09 -1.15
N ARG A 172 -10.78 -16.03 -1.40
CA ARG A 172 -9.73 -16.45 -0.48
C ARG A 172 -8.43 -15.77 -0.88
N ASP A 173 -7.88 -14.97 -0.01
CA ASP A 173 -6.55 -14.39 -0.16
C ASP A 173 -5.54 -15.10 0.75
N TYR A 174 -4.26 -15.06 0.36
CA TYR A 174 -3.17 -15.68 1.10
C TYR A 174 -1.84 -15.01 0.78
N VAL A 175 -0.92 -14.99 1.73
CA VAL A 175 0.43 -14.46 1.56
C VAL A 175 1.42 -15.56 1.18
N ASN A 176 2.54 -15.17 0.58
CA ASN A 176 3.70 -16.03 0.45
C ASN A 176 4.37 -16.18 1.83
N GLU A 177 4.35 -17.38 2.40
CA GLU A 177 4.83 -17.65 3.75
C GLU A 177 6.32 -17.32 3.93
N ALA A 178 7.15 -17.54 2.90
CA ALA A 178 8.58 -17.25 2.98
C ALA A 178 8.85 -15.74 3.04
N ASP A 179 8.10 -14.92 2.30
CA ASP A 179 8.20 -13.47 2.39
C ASP A 179 7.72 -12.98 3.75
N GLN A 180 6.57 -13.46 4.20
CA GLN A 180 6.01 -13.10 5.50
C GLN A 180 6.99 -13.41 6.62
N GLU A 181 7.50 -14.65 6.70
CA GLU A 181 8.40 -15.05 7.77
C GLU A 181 9.70 -14.24 7.77
N ALA A 182 10.30 -14.00 6.60
CA ALA A 182 11.51 -13.19 6.50
C ALA A 182 11.30 -11.72 6.97
N ILE A 183 10.12 -11.15 6.72
CA ILE A 183 9.77 -9.80 7.24
C ILE A 183 9.57 -9.85 8.75
N LEU A 184 8.86 -10.86 9.26
CA LEU A 184 8.65 -11.04 10.70
C LEU A 184 9.97 -11.27 11.47
N GLU A 185 10.93 -11.99 10.86
CA GLU A 185 12.28 -12.12 11.42
C GLU A 185 13.00 -10.77 11.53
N SER A 186 12.88 -9.91 10.50
CA SER A 186 13.44 -8.55 10.54
C SER A 186 12.80 -7.70 11.64
N ILE A 187 11.50 -7.86 11.89
CA ILE A 187 10.78 -7.18 12.98
C ILE A 187 11.27 -7.70 14.35
N ARG A 188 11.39 -9.02 14.53
CA ARG A 188 11.92 -9.61 15.78
C ARG A 188 13.33 -9.15 16.07
N ASP A 189 14.19 -9.04 15.03
CA ASP A 189 15.53 -8.48 15.20
C ASP A 189 15.49 -7.01 15.59
N ALA A 190 14.66 -6.21 14.94
CA ALA A 190 14.47 -4.80 15.26
C ALA A 190 13.99 -4.61 16.71
N ALA A 191 13.01 -5.41 17.16
CA ALA A 191 12.47 -5.35 18.53
C ALA A 191 13.50 -5.62 19.63
N ARG A 192 14.57 -6.37 19.33
CA ARG A 192 15.68 -6.59 20.26
C ARG A 192 16.68 -5.44 20.31
N ARG A 193 16.59 -4.48 19.39
CA ARG A 193 17.64 -3.48 19.14
C ARG A 193 17.13 -2.04 19.14
N SER A 194 15.82 -1.85 19.38
CA SER A 194 15.19 -0.53 19.37
C SER A 194 14.04 -0.45 20.39
N ASP A 195 13.72 0.75 20.79
CA ASP A 195 12.66 1.05 21.74
C ASP A 195 11.29 1.08 21.06
N VAL A 196 11.27 1.45 19.79
CA VAL A 196 10.06 1.50 18.95
C VAL A 196 10.31 0.78 17.64
N VAL A 197 9.37 -0.04 17.21
CA VAL A 197 9.37 -0.73 15.91
C VAL A 197 8.09 -0.40 15.15
N ILE A 198 8.23 0.26 14.02
CA ILE A 198 7.14 0.55 13.09
C ILE A 198 7.21 -0.45 11.94
N ALA A 199 6.21 -1.33 11.82
CA ALA A 199 6.02 -2.15 10.65
C ALA A 199 5.13 -1.39 9.65
N THR A 200 5.52 -1.30 8.38
CA THR A 200 4.70 -0.61 7.38
C THR A 200 4.53 -1.43 6.11
N LEU A 201 3.32 -1.38 5.54
CA LEU A 201 2.94 -2.06 4.31
C LEU A 201 2.29 -1.08 3.34
N HIS A 202 2.86 -0.97 2.14
CA HIS A 202 2.18 -0.34 1.02
C HIS A 202 1.24 -1.34 0.35
N THR A 203 -0.06 -1.02 0.31
CA THR A 203 -1.11 -1.91 -0.21
C THR A 203 -2.28 -1.11 -0.80
N HIS A 204 -2.66 -1.44 -2.03
CA HIS A 204 -3.87 -0.92 -2.67
C HIS A 204 -5.08 -1.83 -2.43
N GLU A 205 -4.83 -3.06 -2.03
CA GLU A 205 -5.83 -4.10 -1.92
C GLU A 205 -6.89 -3.73 -0.86
N GLY A 206 -8.14 -4.03 -1.17
CA GLY A 206 -9.27 -3.89 -0.27
C GLY A 206 -10.08 -5.17 -0.18
N GLU A 207 -10.94 -5.26 0.81
CA GLU A 207 -11.81 -6.42 1.02
C GLU A 207 -12.61 -6.75 -0.25
N ASN A 208 -12.68 -8.03 -0.60
CA ASN A 208 -13.36 -8.53 -1.81
C ASN A 208 -12.87 -7.88 -3.12
N GLU A 209 -11.57 -7.59 -3.21
CA GLU A 209 -10.93 -6.94 -4.37
C GLU A 209 -11.45 -5.52 -4.67
N ASN A 210 -12.16 -4.93 -3.74
CA ASN A 210 -12.60 -3.56 -3.86
C ASN A 210 -11.53 -2.63 -3.28
N TRP A 211 -10.74 -2.00 -4.14
CA TRP A 211 -9.74 -1.01 -3.73
C TRP A 211 -10.31 0.06 -2.79
N TYR A 212 -11.56 0.46 -3.03
CA TYR A 212 -12.24 1.50 -2.24
C TYR A 212 -12.97 0.95 -0.99
N ALA A 213 -12.78 -0.32 -0.64
CA ALA A 213 -13.36 -0.88 0.58
C ALA A 213 -12.83 -0.17 1.82
N THR A 214 -13.70 0.05 2.79
CA THR A 214 -13.36 0.61 4.11
C THR A 214 -12.41 -0.32 4.87
N TYR A 215 -12.56 -1.63 4.70
CA TYR A 215 -11.75 -2.65 5.36
C TYR A 215 -10.63 -3.16 4.46
N ALA A 216 -9.50 -3.45 5.07
CA ALA A 216 -8.39 -4.14 4.43
C ALA A 216 -8.79 -5.60 4.10
N PRO A 217 -8.14 -6.26 3.11
CA PRO A 217 -8.37 -7.67 2.86
C PRO A 217 -7.80 -8.50 4.02
N ARG A 218 -8.31 -9.71 4.17
CA ARG A 218 -7.98 -10.59 5.29
C ARG A 218 -6.48 -10.84 5.44
N PHE A 219 -5.76 -11.03 4.34
CA PHE A 219 -4.31 -11.26 4.41
C PHE A 219 -3.54 -10.07 5.00
N VAL A 220 -4.01 -8.84 4.76
CA VAL A 220 -3.41 -7.63 5.37
C VAL A 220 -3.71 -7.56 6.86
N GLU A 221 -4.97 -7.84 7.27
CA GLU A 221 -5.34 -7.88 8.69
C GLU A 221 -4.53 -8.94 9.45
N GLU A 222 -4.42 -10.15 8.90
CA GLU A 222 -3.64 -11.23 9.52
C GLU A 222 -2.14 -10.90 9.58
N PHE A 223 -1.58 -10.31 8.50
CA PHE A 223 -0.18 -9.90 8.48
C PHE A 223 0.09 -8.79 9.49
N ALA A 224 -0.76 -7.75 9.55
CA ALA A 224 -0.62 -6.66 10.52
C ALA A 224 -0.59 -7.18 11.97
N ARG A 225 -1.51 -8.08 12.35
CA ARG A 225 -1.52 -8.69 13.69
C ARG A 225 -0.26 -9.51 13.96
N LYS A 226 0.25 -10.25 12.96
CA LYS A 226 1.51 -11.01 13.09
C LYS A 226 2.72 -10.08 13.27
N THR A 227 2.73 -8.87 12.67
CA THR A 227 3.82 -7.90 12.91
C THR A 227 3.83 -7.44 14.37
N ILE A 228 2.67 -7.20 14.97
CA ILE A 228 2.56 -6.89 16.41
C ILE A 228 3.05 -8.07 17.26
N GLU A 229 2.66 -9.30 16.92
CA GLU A 229 3.12 -10.50 17.61
C GLU A 229 4.64 -10.73 17.48
N ALA A 230 5.25 -10.25 16.39
CA ALA A 230 6.69 -10.26 16.19
C ALA A 230 7.44 -9.16 16.95
N GLY A 231 6.73 -8.22 17.59
CA GLY A 231 7.29 -7.16 18.41
C GLY A 231 7.22 -5.75 17.79
N ALA A 232 6.41 -5.54 16.77
CA ALA A 232 6.14 -4.19 16.30
C ALA A 232 5.32 -3.41 17.32
N THR A 233 5.71 -2.16 17.58
CA THR A 233 5.00 -1.23 18.48
C THR A 233 3.71 -0.71 17.82
N CYS A 234 3.73 -0.57 16.49
CA CYS A 234 2.54 -0.29 15.70
C CYS A 234 2.71 -0.82 14.27
N PHE A 235 1.58 -0.95 13.58
CA PHE A 235 1.55 -1.22 12.14
C PHE A 235 0.92 -0.04 11.40
N VAL A 236 1.51 0.33 10.25
CA VAL A 236 1.07 1.45 9.41
C VAL A 236 0.87 0.97 7.98
N GLY A 237 -0.39 0.91 7.54
CA GLY A 237 -0.75 0.69 6.15
C GLY A 237 -0.75 2.00 5.36
N GLN A 238 -0.42 1.93 4.08
CA GLN A 238 -0.42 3.05 3.14
C GLN A 238 -0.74 2.56 1.72
N GLY A 239 -1.03 3.47 0.79
CA GLY A 239 -1.25 3.17 -0.62
C GLY A 239 -2.68 3.30 -1.13
N ALA A 240 -3.70 3.15 -0.30
CA ALA A 240 -5.09 3.32 -0.73
C ALA A 240 -5.49 4.80 -0.97
N HIS A 241 -4.65 5.75 -0.54
CA HIS A 241 -4.84 7.19 -0.65
C HIS A 241 -6.01 7.78 0.15
N PHE A 242 -6.65 7.01 1.00
CA PHE A 242 -7.70 7.47 1.92
C PHE A 242 -7.59 6.69 3.24
N PRO A 243 -8.04 7.26 4.35
CA PRO A 243 -8.00 6.59 5.65
C PRO A 243 -8.88 5.35 5.69
N ARG A 244 -8.34 4.27 6.24
CA ARG A 244 -9.09 3.08 6.65
C ARG A 244 -9.19 3.01 8.16
N GLY A 245 -9.95 2.04 8.68
CA GLY A 245 -10.11 1.84 10.10
C GLY A 245 -8.80 1.57 10.85
N VAL A 246 -8.90 1.65 12.16
CA VAL A 246 -7.80 1.38 13.10
C VAL A 246 -8.22 0.27 14.04
N GLU A 247 -7.35 -0.69 14.27
CA GLU A 247 -7.51 -1.76 15.25
C GLU A 247 -6.53 -1.55 16.40
N VAL A 248 -6.95 -1.81 17.64
CA VAL A 248 -6.02 -1.95 18.76
C VAL A 248 -5.88 -3.45 19.07
N TYR A 249 -4.75 -4.02 18.71
CA TYR A 249 -4.47 -5.44 18.86
C TYR A 249 -3.38 -5.66 19.92
N LYS A 250 -3.70 -6.37 20.99
CA LYS A 250 -2.78 -6.60 22.12
C LYS A 250 -2.19 -5.30 22.71
N GLY A 251 -2.97 -4.20 22.69
CA GLY A 251 -2.56 -2.90 23.19
C GLY A 251 -1.73 -2.07 22.19
N CYS A 252 -1.46 -2.58 20.98
CA CYS A 252 -0.72 -1.88 19.94
C CYS A 252 -1.66 -1.47 18.79
N PRO A 253 -1.54 -0.23 18.26
CA PRO A 253 -2.40 0.20 17.18
C PRO A 253 -1.96 -0.35 15.82
N ILE A 254 -2.94 -0.70 15.02
CA ILE A 254 -2.84 -1.07 13.61
C ILE A 254 -3.62 -0.04 12.81
N PHE A 255 -2.92 0.85 12.15
CA PHE A 255 -3.49 1.84 11.23
C PHE A 255 -3.55 1.21 9.83
N TYR A 256 -4.72 0.76 9.38
CA TYR A 256 -4.82 0.04 8.10
C TYR A 256 -4.56 0.91 6.87
N ASN A 257 -4.79 2.21 6.95
CA ASN A 257 -4.29 3.21 5.99
C ASN A 257 -4.39 4.63 6.56
N LEU A 258 -3.32 5.41 6.44
CA LEU A 258 -3.30 6.81 6.90
C LEU A 258 -3.87 7.78 5.86
N GLY A 259 -4.00 7.36 4.60
CA GLY A 259 -4.24 8.24 3.48
C GLY A 259 -2.94 8.80 2.91
N SER A 260 -2.99 10.01 2.39
CA SER A 260 -1.87 10.70 1.76
C SER A 260 -1.49 11.97 2.54
N LEU A 261 -0.19 12.22 2.68
CA LEU A 261 0.31 13.47 3.24
C LEU A 261 0.24 14.60 2.20
N LEU A 262 0.60 14.30 0.96
CA LEU A 262 0.61 15.19 -0.19
C LEU A 262 -0.03 14.48 -1.38
N MET A 263 -0.74 15.21 -2.23
CA MET A 263 -1.39 14.65 -3.42
C MET A 263 -1.45 15.68 -4.56
N GLU A 264 -0.28 16.14 -5.00
CA GLU A 264 -0.16 17.11 -6.09
C GLU A 264 -0.02 16.39 -7.44
N PHE A 265 -1.11 16.30 -8.20
CA PHE A 265 -1.08 15.72 -9.54
C PHE A 265 -0.68 16.68 -10.64
N GLU A 266 -0.93 17.97 -10.45
CA GLU A 266 -0.69 19.01 -11.44
C GLU A 266 0.76 19.54 -11.45
N ALA A 267 1.51 19.34 -10.37
CA ALA A 267 2.86 19.87 -10.18
C ALA A 267 3.99 18.90 -10.55
N GLY A 268 3.68 17.62 -10.74
CA GLY A 268 4.67 16.55 -10.95
C GLY A 268 5.22 16.48 -12.38
N GLU A 269 6.51 16.21 -12.51
CA GLU A 269 7.10 15.74 -13.75
C GLU A 269 6.70 14.25 -13.92
N SER A 270 5.80 13.98 -14.86
CA SER A 270 5.28 12.63 -15.09
C SER A 270 5.42 12.22 -16.53
N MET A 271 5.80 10.98 -16.75
CA MET A 271 5.69 10.38 -18.07
C MET A 271 4.34 9.67 -18.18
N ILE A 272 3.48 10.15 -19.06
CA ILE A 272 2.13 9.64 -19.24
C ILE A 272 2.07 8.93 -20.59
N SER A 273 1.68 7.66 -20.56
CA SER A 273 1.58 6.88 -21.80
C SER A 273 0.41 7.33 -22.68
N PRO A 274 0.51 7.22 -24.01
CA PRO A 274 -0.58 7.55 -24.92
C PRO A 274 -1.90 6.84 -24.60
N GLU A 275 -1.84 5.62 -24.11
CA GLU A 275 -3.03 4.82 -23.75
C GLU A 275 -3.82 5.45 -22.60
N MET A 276 -3.19 6.24 -21.75
CA MET A 276 -3.91 6.99 -20.72
C MET A 276 -4.74 8.11 -21.31
N TYR A 277 -4.21 8.84 -22.31
CA TYR A 277 -4.98 9.85 -23.02
C TYR A 277 -6.18 9.23 -23.74
N GLU A 278 -6.00 8.10 -24.41
CA GLU A 278 -7.08 7.33 -25.03
C GLU A 278 -8.15 6.91 -24.03
N THR A 279 -7.74 6.42 -22.86
CA THR A 279 -8.66 6.01 -21.76
C THR A 279 -9.56 7.15 -21.31
N TYR A 280 -9.05 8.38 -21.32
CA TYR A 280 -9.79 9.59 -20.96
C TYR A 280 -10.37 10.33 -22.18
N HIS A 281 -10.39 9.70 -23.34
CA HIS A 281 -10.93 10.26 -24.60
C HIS A 281 -10.24 11.56 -25.05
N LEU A 282 -8.95 11.67 -24.79
CA LEU A 282 -8.12 12.79 -25.21
C LEU A 282 -7.23 12.39 -26.39
N SER A 283 -6.89 13.38 -27.20
CA SER A 283 -5.86 13.20 -28.23
C SER A 283 -4.47 13.05 -27.61
N SER A 284 -3.59 12.28 -28.26
CA SER A 284 -2.22 12.05 -27.79
C SER A 284 -1.33 13.30 -27.82
N ASP A 285 -1.77 14.38 -28.47
CA ASP A 285 -1.13 15.69 -28.51
C ASP A 285 -1.70 16.70 -27.51
N ALA A 286 -2.68 16.29 -26.67
CA ALA A 286 -3.18 17.09 -25.56
C ALA A 286 -2.10 17.26 -24.49
N TYR A 287 -2.19 18.35 -23.74
CA TYR A 287 -1.25 18.61 -22.64
C TYR A 287 -1.53 17.71 -21.43
N PRO A 288 -0.52 17.40 -20.59
CA PRO A 288 -0.74 16.73 -19.30
C PRO A 288 -1.79 17.41 -18.42
N SER A 289 -1.86 18.75 -18.42
CA SER A 289 -2.88 19.52 -17.72
C SER A 289 -4.31 19.20 -18.19
N ASP A 290 -4.50 18.92 -19.47
CA ASP A 290 -5.82 18.56 -20.01
C ASP A 290 -6.25 17.17 -19.47
N LEU A 291 -5.30 16.23 -19.39
CA LEU A 291 -5.55 14.93 -18.80
C LEU A 291 -5.94 15.05 -17.31
N HIS A 292 -5.22 15.83 -16.53
CA HIS A 292 -5.52 16.04 -15.11
C HIS A 292 -6.86 16.74 -14.92
N SER A 293 -7.16 17.77 -15.71
CA SER A 293 -8.45 18.44 -15.68
C SER A 293 -9.61 17.51 -16.03
N ASN A 294 -9.43 16.64 -17.01
CA ASN A 294 -10.44 15.66 -17.42
C ASN A 294 -10.63 14.54 -16.37
N ARG A 295 -9.58 14.19 -15.63
CA ARG A 295 -9.67 13.25 -14.49
C ARG A 295 -10.36 13.88 -13.28
N ALA A 296 -10.28 15.21 -13.10
CA ALA A 296 -10.81 15.89 -11.94
C ALA A 296 -12.35 15.96 -11.93
N LYS A 297 -12.95 16.16 -13.10
CA LYS A 297 -14.42 16.33 -13.22
C LYS A 297 -15.00 15.44 -14.30
N LYS A 298 -16.18 14.89 -14.03
CA LYS A 298 -16.99 14.21 -15.02
C LYS A 298 -17.65 15.24 -15.96
N PRO A 299 -18.16 14.80 -17.13
CA PRO A 299 -18.86 15.70 -18.06
C PRO A 299 -20.06 16.45 -17.44
N ASP A 300 -20.67 15.93 -16.38
CA ASP A 300 -21.76 16.56 -15.62
C ASP A 300 -21.26 17.58 -14.58
N GLY A 301 -19.96 17.83 -14.50
CA GLY A 301 -19.33 18.74 -13.56
C GLY A 301 -19.08 18.18 -12.16
N THR A 302 -19.44 16.93 -11.89
CA THR A 302 -19.14 16.29 -10.59
C THR A 302 -17.68 15.91 -10.48
N TRP A 303 -17.14 15.99 -9.25
CA TRP A 303 -15.76 15.61 -8.98
C TRP A 303 -15.57 14.10 -9.10
N ASN A 304 -14.43 13.68 -9.63
CA ASN A 304 -14.11 12.30 -9.96
C ASN A 304 -12.80 11.84 -9.31
N GLY A 305 -12.66 10.52 -9.12
CA GLY A 305 -11.44 9.89 -8.67
C GLY A 305 -10.88 10.51 -7.39
N PHE A 306 -9.59 10.80 -7.37
CA PHE A 306 -8.87 11.38 -6.24
C PHE A 306 -9.31 12.79 -5.83
N TYR A 307 -10.09 13.48 -6.67
CA TYR A 307 -10.70 14.78 -6.34
C TYR A 307 -12.03 14.66 -5.58
N SER A 308 -12.46 13.44 -5.26
CA SER A 308 -13.64 13.23 -4.41
C SER A 308 -13.28 13.50 -2.94
N GLU A 309 -14.30 13.86 -2.15
CA GLU A 309 -14.16 14.22 -0.73
C GLU A 309 -13.44 13.15 0.10
N ARG A 310 -13.62 11.88 -0.26
CA ARG A 310 -13.00 10.74 0.41
C ARG A 310 -11.48 10.83 0.50
N PHE A 311 -10.82 11.47 -0.46
CA PHE A 311 -9.37 11.59 -0.53
C PHE A 311 -8.83 12.89 0.06
N SER A 312 -9.70 13.84 0.42
CA SER A 312 -9.31 15.14 0.97
C SER A 312 -8.83 15.03 2.41
N THR A 313 -9.61 14.39 3.28
CA THR A 313 -9.25 14.30 4.70
C THR A 313 -8.41 13.05 4.98
N ASN A 314 -7.22 13.26 5.50
CA ASN A 314 -6.24 12.25 5.86
C ASN A 314 -5.71 12.54 7.27
N TYR A 315 -4.69 11.83 7.74
CA TYR A 315 -4.18 12.11 9.08
C TYR A 315 -2.71 11.75 9.26
N LEU A 316 -2.10 12.43 10.22
CA LEU A 316 -0.81 12.10 10.81
C LEU A 316 -1.04 11.39 12.14
N VAL A 317 -0.08 10.58 12.54
CA VAL A 317 -0.03 9.98 13.86
C VAL A 317 1.17 10.55 14.60
N ALA A 318 0.92 11.23 15.70
CA ALA A 318 1.96 11.58 16.65
C ALA A 318 2.13 10.43 17.66
N LEU A 319 3.37 10.01 17.83
CA LEU A 319 3.76 8.97 18.77
C LEU A 319 4.65 9.58 19.85
N ASP A 320 4.16 9.60 21.08
CA ASP A 320 4.90 10.05 22.26
C ASP A 320 5.33 8.84 23.08
N ILE A 321 6.59 8.82 23.49
CA ILE A 321 7.18 7.74 24.28
C ILE A 321 7.62 8.30 25.61
N GLU A 322 6.96 7.87 26.69
CA GLU A 322 7.30 8.22 28.06
C GLU A 322 7.45 6.95 28.90
N GLU A 323 8.62 6.76 29.52
CA GLU A 323 8.89 5.66 30.48
C GLU A 323 8.37 4.29 30.01
N GLU A 324 8.72 3.86 28.79
CA GLU A 324 8.30 2.60 28.15
C GLU A 324 6.82 2.53 27.73
N LYS A 325 6.07 3.63 27.87
CA LYS A 325 4.67 3.71 27.42
C LYS A 325 4.57 4.55 26.15
N ALA A 326 4.10 3.94 25.08
CA ALA A 326 3.76 4.65 23.84
C ALA A 326 2.32 5.18 23.93
N THR A 327 2.15 6.46 23.63
CA THR A 327 0.82 7.08 23.45
C THR A 327 0.71 7.60 22.03
N TYR A 328 -0.50 7.51 21.48
CA TYR A 328 -0.75 7.86 20.09
C TYR A 328 -1.84 8.90 20.01
N SER A 329 -1.62 9.94 19.20
CA SER A 329 -2.65 10.91 18.88
C SER A 329 -2.75 11.10 17.37
N ILE A 330 -3.97 11.32 16.89
CA ILE A 330 -4.27 11.52 15.47
C ILE A 330 -4.47 13.00 15.20
N VAL A 331 -3.77 13.52 14.21
CA VAL A 331 -3.87 14.90 13.74
C VAL A 331 -4.44 14.87 12.32
N PRO A 332 -5.74 15.15 12.14
CA PRO A 332 -6.33 15.21 10.81
C PRO A 332 -5.76 16.36 9.98
N ILE A 333 -5.55 16.07 8.70
CA ILE A 333 -5.13 17.03 7.68
C ILE A 333 -6.12 17.01 6.53
N ASP A 334 -6.33 18.16 5.92
CA ASP A 334 -7.11 18.29 4.70
C ASP A 334 -6.20 18.68 3.53
N LEU A 335 -6.30 17.93 2.44
CA LEU A 335 -5.58 18.18 1.19
C LEU A 335 -6.34 19.12 0.26
N ASP A 336 -7.60 19.43 0.58
CA ASP A 336 -8.50 20.27 -0.23
C ASP A 336 -8.36 20.01 -1.73
N MET A 337 -8.61 18.78 -2.12
CA MET A 337 -8.47 18.31 -3.51
C MET A 337 -9.39 19.01 -4.51
N ARG A 338 -10.28 19.90 -4.02
CA ARG A 338 -11.24 20.67 -4.84
C ARG A 338 -10.92 22.17 -4.88
N ARG A 339 -9.81 22.59 -4.29
CA ARG A 339 -9.37 23.99 -4.28
C ARG A 339 -9.30 24.54 -5.71
N GLU A 340 -9.73 25.79 -5.92
CA GLU A 340 -9.73 26.42 -7.24
C GLU A 340 -8.33 26.62 -7.78
N ASN A 341 -7.39 27.04 -6.91
CA ASN A 341 -5.98 27.16 -7.27
C ASN A 341 -5.34 25.77 -7.39
N ASN A 342 -5.01 25.36 -8.60
CA ASN A 342 -4.42 24.05 -8.90
C ASN A 342 -3.09 23.83 -8.17
N LEU A 343 -2.29 24.88 -7.97
CA LEU A 343 -0.98 24.80 -7.33
C LEU A 343 -1.06 24.59 -5.81
N GLU A 344 -2.25 24.73 -5.23
CA GLU A 344 -2.49 24.51 -3.81
C GLU A 344 -3.29 23.24 -3.52
N ARG A 345 -3.76 22.55 -4.55
CA ARG A 345 -4.46 21.26 -4.39
C ARG A 345 -3.51 20.19 -3.90
N GLY A 346 -3.96 19.44 -2.92
CA GLY A 346 -3.19 18.34 -2.39
C GLY A 346 -2.10 18.73 -1.40
N LEU A 347 -1.93 20.04 -1.10
CA LEU A 347 -1.07 20.49 -0.01
C LEU A 347 -1.80 20.36 1.33
N PRO A 348 -1.16 19.77 2.35
CA PRO A 348 -1.81 19.49 3.63
C PRO A 348 -2.04 20.78 4.43
N VAL A 349 -3.25 20.90 4.96
CA VAL A 349 -3.61 21.92 5.96
C VAL A 349 -4.15 21.18 7.17
N ILE A 350 -3.80 21.63 8.36
CA ILE A 350 -4.35 21.06 9.59
C ILE A 350 -5.86 21.35 9.62
N SER A 351 -6.68 20.29 9.72
CA SER A 351 -8.14 20.41 9.76
C SER A 351 -8.62 21.27 10.93
N ASP A 352 -9.71 21.99 10.73
CA ASP A 352 -10.31 22.79 11.78
C ASP A 352 -11.01 21.92 12.85
N PRO A 353 -11.43 22.48 14.01
CA PRO A 353 -12.05 21.69 15.07
C PRO A 353 -13.34 20.96 14.68
N GLU A 354 -14.16 21.50 13.78
CA GLU A 354 -15.37 20.86 13.32
C GLU A 354 -15.05 19.66 12.43
N GLU A 355 -14.12 19.84 11.50
CA GLU A 355 -13.64 18.78 10.62
C GLU A 355 -12.98 17.64 11.42
N ARG A 356 -12.22 17.96 12.46
CA ARG A 356 -11.62 16.95 13.36
C ARG A 356 -12.68 16.12 14.08
N ARG A 357 -13.81 16.73 14.52
CA ARG A 357 -14.93 15.97 15.11
C ARG A 357 -15.55 15.04 14.08
N LYS A 358 -15.87 15.52 12.89
CA LYS A 358 -16.41 14.70 11.80
C LYS A 358 -15.45 13.56 11.44
N PHE A 359 -14.16 13.83 11.44
CA PHE A 359 -13.16 12.81 11.16
C PHE A 359 -13.06 11.75 12.26
N ALA A 360 -13.23 12.12 13.54
CA ALA A 360 -13.30 11.16 14.63
C ALA A 360 -14.53 10.24 14.51
N GLU A 361 -15.68 10.77 14.09
CA GLU A 361 -16.89 10.00 13.80
C GLU A 361 -16.64 9.04 12.63
N TYR A 362 -16.05 9.52 11.54
CA TYR A 362 -15.68 8.69 10.38
C TYR A 362 -14.73 7.54 10.78
N LEU A 363 -13.67 7.82 11.55
CA LEU A 363 -12.75 6.78 12.00
C LEU A 363 -13.42 5.77 12.91
N THR A 364 -14.37 6.19 13.75
CA THR A 364 -15.16 5.30 14.61
C THR A 364 -16.01 4.35 13.76
N GLU A 365 -16.71 4.87 12.76
CA GLU A 365 -17.47 4.06 11.80
C GLU A 365 -16.57 3.11 11.00
N ALA A 366 -15.47 3.62 10.46
CA ALA A 366 -14.50 2.82 9.70
C ALA A 366 -13.81 1.73 10.55
N SER A 367 -13.83 1.87 11.88
CA SER A 367 -13.22 0.94 12.82
C SER A 367 -14.23 0.05 13.57
N GLU A 368 -15.52 0.11 13.21
CA GLU A 368 -16.59 -0.63 13.89
C GLU A 368 -16.27 -2.12 14.03
N ARG A 369 -15.78 -2.75 12.95
CA ARG A 369 -15.36 -4.17 12.94
C ARG A 369 -14.33 -4.49 14.03
N TYR A 370 -13.49 -3.53 14.39
CA TYR A 370 -12.36 -3.68 15.31
C TYR A 370 -12.71 -3.21 16.73
N GLY A 371 -13.85 -2.57 16.92
CA GLY A 371 -14.31 -2.05 18.20
C GLY A 371 -13.55 -0.82 18.72
N THR A 372 -12.78 -0.15 17.86
CA THR A 372 -12.03 1.06 18.22
C THR A 372 -12.92 2.30 18.11
N VAL A 373 -12.91 3.13 19.16
CA VAL A 373 -13.72 4.37 19.24
C VAL A 373 -12.79 5.57 19.37
N PHE A 374 -13.11 6.62 18.64
CA PHE A 374 -12.33 7.85 18.57
C PHE A 374 -13.09 9.03 19.18
N ALA A 375 -12.35 9.90 19.86
CA ALA A 375 -12.90 11.12 20.43
C ALA A 375 -11.95 12.30 20.18
N TYR A 376 -12.49 13.38 19.65
CA TYR A 376 -11.75 14.62 19.53
C TYR A 376 -11.62 15.30 20.90
N ARG A 377 -10.40 15.67 21.25
CA ARG A 377 -10.06 16.40 22.48
C ARG A 377 -9.66 17.82 22.14
N GLU A 378 -10.51 18.77 22.47
CA GLU A 378 -10.28 20.21 22.20
C GLU A 378 -9.04 20.74 22.93
N ASP A 379 -8.82 20.27 24.16
CA ASP A 379 -7.67 20.67 24.98
C ASP A 379 -6.32 20.21 24.41
N ALA A 380 -6.31 19.10 23.69
CA ALA A 380 -5.10 18.55 23.06
C ALA A 380 -5.01 18.90 21.55
N GLY A 381 -6.09 19.40 20.95
CA GLY A 381 -6.14 19.65 19.50
C GLY A 381 -5.98 18.39 18.63
N SER A 382 -6.19 17.21 19.22
CA SER A 382 -5.95 15.91 18.57
C SER A 382 -7.10 14.93 18.83
N ILE A 383 -7.11 13.82 18.07
CA ILE A 383 -8.04 12.73 18.27
C ILE A 383 -7.33 11.63 19.06
N LEU A 384 -7.92 11.22 20.16
CA LEU A 384 -7.48 10.08 20.95
C LEU A 384 -8.39 8.89 20.68
N PHE A 385 -7.88 7.69 20.89
CA PHE A 385 -8.65 6.46 20.77
C PHE A 385 -8.40 5.55 21.95
N ASN A 386 -9.44 4.80 22.29
CA ASN A 386 -9.41 3.77 23.31
C ASN A 386 -9.59 2.43 22.62
N GLY A 387 -8.72 1.51 22.88
CA GLY A 387 -8.81 0.13 22.44
C GLY A 387 -9.02 -0.82 23.59
#